data_311c2872eb92e7c518e83d0ad8142d77
#
_entry.id   311c2872eb92e7c518e83d0ad8142d77
#
_cell.length_a   1.000
_cell.length_b   1.000
_cell.length_c   1.000
_cell.angle_alpha   90.00
_cell.angle_beta   90.00
_cell.angle_gamma   90.00
#
_symmetry.space_group_name_H-M   'P 1'
#
loop_
_entity.id
_entity.type
_entity.pdbx_description
1 polymer ?
#
loop_
_entity_poly.entity_id
_entity_poly.type
_entity_poly.pdbx_seq_one_letter_code
_entity_poly.pdbx_strand_id
1 'polypeptide(L)'
;TSGNQDVGGSWYASRGLYGFGYNYNSQPGSYRQQAGNPDLKWEQTAKFNVGVDLALWERRVNVEFDYYRHLTKDMVFNVPLSLTSGMSSIPTNVGELENKGFEFSVGVTPVRTDKVDWTLTFVGSANKNEIKKLSTDLPIESSITIVEPGRDIYTWKMKEWAGVDPDTGSPMWWIVNRDKNGKAVSYTHLTLPTNSL
;
A
#
# COMPACT_ATOMS: atom_id res chain seq x y z
N THR A 1 -5.40 15.19 -12.07
CA THR A 1 -6.65 14.43 -12.19
C THR A 1 -7.26 14.24 -10.82
N SER A 2 -8.57 14.36 -10.71
CA SER A 2 -9.34 14.02 -9.50
C SER A 2 -10.32 12.91 -9.85
N GLY A 3 -10.50 11.98 -8.96
CA GLY A 3 -11.42 10.86 -9.11
C GLY A 3 -10.91 9.64 -8.39
N ASN A 4 -11.82 8.81 -7.93
CA ASN A 4 -11.52 7.53 -7.36
C ASN A 4 -12.41 6.49 -8.04
N GLN A 5 -11.82 5.41 -8.52
CA GLN A 5 -12.56 4.38 -9.26
C GLN A 5 -13.27 3.40 -8.33
N ASP A 6 -12.75 3.21 -7.11
CA ASP A 6 -13.31 2.23 -6.18
C ASP A 6 -13.04 2.65 -4.73
N VAL A 7 -14.08 3.08 -4.05
CA VAL A 7 -14.04 3.35 -2.61
C VAL A 7 -14.66 2.16 -1.88
N GLY A 8 -13.84 1.13 -1.65
CA GLY A 8 -14.26 -0.05 -0.91
C GLY A 8 -15.38 -0.86 -1.59
N GLY A 9 -15.48 -0.82 -2.92
CA GLY A 9 -16.49 -1.55 -3.69
C GLY A 9 -17.93 -1.02 -3.57
N SER A 10 -18.12 0.15 -2.97
CA SER A 10 -19.45 0.73 -2.78
C SER A 10 -19.70 1.91 -3.71
N TRP A 11 -20.78 1.82 -4.51
CA TRP A 11 -21.28 2.94 -5.34
C TRP A 11 -21.78 4.13 -4.51
N TYR A 12 -22.03 3.92 -3.22
CA TYR A 12 -22.58 4.91 -2.29
C TYR A 12 -21.69 5.05 -1.05
N ALA A 13 -20.36 5.16 -1.26
CA ALA A 13 -19.37 5.18 -0.19
C ALA A 13 -19.61 6.27 0.88
N SER A 14 -20.18 7.41 0.48
CA SER A 14 -20.51 8.52 1.40
C SER A 14 -21.80 8.30 2.19
N ARG A 15 -22.63 7.32 1.84
CA ARG A 15 -23.94 7.10 2.48
C ARG A 15 -23.90 5.96 3.49
N GLY A 16 -24.68 6.09 4.56
CA GLY A 16 -24.99 4.99 5.46
C GLY A 16 -25.94 4.01 4.76
N LEU A 17 -25.58 2.75 4.75
CA LEU A 17 -26.39 1.69 4.15
C LEU A 17 -26.89 0.72 5.22
N TYR A 18 -28.08 0.19 5.00
CA TYR A 18 -28.71 -0.82 5.83
C TYR A 18 -28.90 -2.11 5.05
N GLY A 19 -28.52 -3.23 5.65
CA GLY A 19 -28.81 -4.57 5.16
C GLY A 19 -30.11 -5.11 5.75
N PHE A 20 -30.83 -5.88 4.94
CA PHE A 20 -32.08 -6.55 5.31
C PHE A 20 -31.91 -8.06 5.22
N GLY A 21 -32.91 -8.82 5.68
CA GLY A 21 -32.90 -10.28 5.58
C GLY A 21 -32.40 -10.98 6.84
N TYR A 22 -32.14 -10.24 7.89
CA TYR A 22 -31.86 -10.80 9.21
C TYR A 22 -33.13 -10.85 10.04
N ASN A 23 -33.29 -11.93 10.80
CA ASN A 23 -34.44 -12.14 11.67
C ASN A 23 -33.97 -12.21 13.13
N TYR A 24 -34.67 -11.49 14.01
CA TYR A 24 -34.54 -11.64 15.46
C TYR A 24 -35.88 -12.05 16.02
N ASN A 25 -35.92 -13.17 16.74
CA ASN A 25 -37.13 -13.72 17.32
C ASN A 25 -38.30 -13.83 16.30
N SER A 26 -38.03 -14.38 15.10
CA SER A 26 -38.96 -14.51 13.97
C SER A 26 -39.54 -13.21 13.41
N GLN A 27 -38.95 -12.06 13.78
CA GLN A 27 -39.31 -10.75 13.25
C GLN A 27 -38.22 -10.30 12.21
N PRO A 28 -38.62 -9.76 11.06
CA PRO A 28 -37.68 -9.18 10.12
C PRO A 28 -36.91 -8.03 10.74
N GLY A 29 -35.59 -8.06 10.61
CA GLY A 29 -34.69 -7.03 11.10
C GLY A 29 -33.86 -6.39 10.02
N SER A 30 -33.32 -5.22 10.32
CA SER A 30 -32.29 -4.56 9.52
C SER A 30 -31.08 -4.26 10.40
N TYR A 31 -29.90 -4.22 9.79
CA TYR A 31 -28.70 -3.82 10.47
C TYR A 31 -27.95 -2.78 9.65
N ARG A 32 -27.13 -1.98 10.31
CA ARG A 32 -26.28 -0.99 9.64
C ARG A 32 -25.11 -1.72 8.98
N GLN A 33 -25.09 -1.72 7.63
CA GLN A 33 -24.09 -2.43 6.84
C GLN A 33 -22.86 -1.55 6.56
N GLN A 34 -23.07 -0.24 6.38
CA GLN A 34 -22.03 0.73 6.07
C GLN A 34 -22.22 2.01 6.88
N ALA A 35 -21.13 2.51 7.46
CA ALA A 35 -21.10 3.85 8.04
C ALA A 35 -21.07 4.90 6.91
N GLY A 36 -21.92 5.91 7.00
CA GLY A 36 -21.88 7.04 6.06
C GLY A 36 -20.82 8.06 6.47
N ASN A 37 -20.14 8.63 5.46
CA ASN A 37 -19.27 9.77 5.63
C ASN A 37 -19.64 10.85 4.60
N PRO A 38 -20.46 11.87 4.99
CA PRO A 38 -20.86 12.93 4.08
C PRO A 38 -19.71 13.85 3.66
N ASP A 39 -18.61 13.88 4.40
CA ASP A 39 -17.43 14.69 4.13
C ASP A 39 -16.44 14.01 3.18
N LEU A 40 -16.78 12.84 2.65
CA LEU A 40 -15.93 12.09 1.74
C LEU A 40 -15.70 12.87 0.45
N LYS A 41 -14.44 13.08 0.10
CA LYS A 41 -13.98 13.82 -1.08
C LYS A 41 -13.31 12.91 -2.09
N TRP A 42 -13.18 13.40 -3.31
CA TRP A 42 -12.40 12.75 -4.36
C TRP A 42 -10.89 12.85 -4.07
N GLU A 43 -10.19 11.77 -4.30
CA GLU A 43 -8.74 11.77 -4.31
C GLU A 43 -8.19 12.67 -5.43
N GLN A 44 -7.09 13.36 -5.16
CA GLN A 44 -6.45 14.25 -6.10
C GLN A 44 -5.01 13.82 -6.32
N THR A 45 -4.64 13.57 -7.59
CA THR A 45 -3.27 13.22 -7.94
C THR A 45 -2.64 14.31 -8.82
N ALA A 46 -1.62 14.96 -8.30
CA ALA A 46 -0.71 15.79 -9.07
C ALA A 46 0.39 14.92 -9.68
N LYS A 47 0.56 14.98 -11.00
CA LYS A 47 1.57 14.21 -11.73
C LYS A 47 2.58 15.16 -12.37
N PHE A 48 3.85 14.91 -12.10
CA PHE A 48 4.98 15.57 -12.74
C PHE A 48 5.83 14.50 -13.42
N ASN A 49 6.06 14.65 -14.72
CA ASN A 49 6.88 13.75 -15.51
C ASN A 49 7.82 14.60 -16.38
N VAL A 50 9.07 14.17 -16.46
CA VAL A 50 10.09 14.73 -17.35
C VAL A 50 10.81 13.58 -18.02
N GLY A 51 10.82 13.57 -19.35
CA GLY A 51 11.52 12.57 -20.15
C GLY A 51 12.49 13.20 -21.12
N VAL A 52 13.49 12.45 -21.46
CA VAL A 52 14.51 12.78 -22.48
C VAL A 52 14.75 11.59 -23.37
N ASP A 53 14.53 11.79 -24.67
CA ASP A 53 14.80 10.81 -25.72
C ASP A 53 15.94 11.30 -26.60
N LEU A 54 16.99 10.51 -26.72
CA LEU A 54 18.16 10.82 -27.52
C LEU A 54 18.40 9.70 -28.53
N ALA A 55 18.65 10.08 -29.78
CA ALA A 55 19.08 9.18 -30.82
C ALA A 55 20.38 9.72 -31.43
N LEU A 56 21.46 9.00 -31.21
CA LEU A 56 22.81 9.41 -31.59
C LEU A 56 23.39 8.46 -32.65
N TRP A 57 24.33 9.00 -33.46
CA TRP A 57 25.09 8.24 -34.49
C TRP A 57 24.15 7.43 -35.39
N GLU A 58 23.26 8.12 -36.11
CA GLU A 58 22.30 7.48 -37.03
C GLU A 58 21.46 6.39 -36.37
N ARG A 59 21.01 6.69 -35.11
CA ARG A 59 20.26 5.76 -34.28
C ARG A 59 21.01 4.49 -33.88
N ARG A 60 22.32 4.54 -33.84
CA ARG A 60 23.12 3.43 -33.30
C ARG A 60 23.11 3.41 -31.77
N VAL A 61 22.86 4.57 -31.14
CA VAL A 61 22.64 4.67 -29.72
C VAL A 61 21.34 5.41 -29.50
N ASN A 62 20.40 4.76 -28.83
CA ASN A 62 19.13 5.32 -28.42
C ASN A 62 19.09 5.31 -26.89
N VAL A 63 18.79 6.44 -26.30
CA VAL A 63 18.67 6.60 -24.84
C VAL A 63 17.32 7.23 -24.56
N GLU A 64 16.57 6.57 -23.71
CA GLU A 64 15.32 7.06 -23.14
C GLU A 64 15.50 7.14 -21.63
N PHE A 65 15.15 8.26 -21.05
CA PHE A 65 15.20 8.45 -19.60
C PHE A 65 13.98 9.25 -19.17
N ASP A 66 13.24 8.70 -18.23
CA ASP A 66 12.05 9.31 -17.62
C ASP A 66 12.19 9.41 -16.13
N TYR A 67 11.85 10.58 -15.60
CA TYR A 67 11.67 10.81 -14.17
C TYR A 67 10.23 11.19 -13.91
N TYR A 68 9.62 10.57 -12.91
CA TYR A 68 8.26 10.90 -12.49
C TYR A 68 8.14 11.13 -11.00
N ARG A 69 7.18 11.98 -10.64
CA ARG A 69 6.75 12.22 -9.27
C ARG A 69 5.26 12.44 -9.24
N HIS A 70 4.55 11.55 -8.57
CA HIS A 70 3.11 11.63 -8.37
C HIS A 70 2.81 11.88 -6.90
N LEU A 71 2.04 12.90 -6.58
CA LEU A 71 1.59 13.21 -5.23
C LEU A 71 0.06 13.06 -5.21
N THR A 72 -0.43 12.06 -4.49
CA THR A 72 -1.85 11.84 -4.25
C THR A 72 -2.23 12.37 -2.89
N LYS A 73 -3.21 13.24 -2.85
CA LYS A 73 -3.80 13.82 -1.64
C LYS A 73 -5.22 13.31 -1.45
N ASP A 74 -5.70 13.45 -0.22
CA ASP A 74 -7.05 13.05 0.17
C ASP A 74 -7.34 11.56 -0.14
N MET A 75 -6.32 10.69 -0.01
CA MET A 75 -6.50 9.26 -0.21
C MET A 75 -7.51 8.70 0.77
N VAL A 76 -8.40 7.86 0.26
CA VAL A 76 -9.45 7.23 1.04
C VAL A 76 -8.96 5.91 1.63
N PHE A 77 -9.00 5.80 2.94
CA PHE A 77 -8.75 4.57 3.67
C PHE A 77 -9.98 4.18 4.49
N ASN A 78 -10.14 2.88 4.68
CA ASN A 78 -11.09 2.33 5.66
C ASN A 78 -10.46 2.44 7.05
N VAL A 79 -10.81 3.51 7.76
CA VAL A 79 -10.30 3.76 9.13
C VAL A 79 -11.07 2.87 10.10
N PRO A 80 -10.38 2.04 10.91
CA PRO A 80 -11.02 1.19 11.90
C PRO A 80 -11.80 2.02 12.91
N LEU A 81 -12.99 1.54 13.27
CA LEU A 81 -13.82 2.11 14.32
C LEU A 81 -13.81 1.23 15.57
N SER A 82 -14.14 1.82 16.70
CA SER A 82 -14.40 1.02 17.91
C SER A 82 -15.56 0.06 17.65
N LEU A 83 -15.42 -1.20 18.03
CA LEU A 83 -16.46 -2.22 17.88
C LEU A 83 -17.77 -1.85 18.60
N THR A 84 -17.70 -0.97 19.60
CA THR A 84 -18.89 -0.42 20.29
C THR A 84 -19.78 0.43 19.38
N SER A 85 -19.24 0.91 18.23
CA SER A 85 -20.04 1.63 17.21
C SER A 85 -20.95 0.71 16.39
N GLY A 86 -20.78 -0.61 16.50
CA GLY A 86 -21.45 -1.60 15.65
C GLY A 86 -20.92 -1.67 14.22
N MET A 87 -19.80 -0.98 13.93
CA MET A 87 -19.16 -0.92 12.60
C MET A 87 -17.68 -1.24 12.73
N SER A 88 -17.11 -1.89 11.73
CA SER A 88 -15.68 -2.22 11.71
C SER A 88 -14.80 -1.07 11.23
N SER A 89 -15.29 -0.29 10.28
CA SER A 89 -14.52 0.81 9.66
C SER A 89 -15.42 1.83 8.99
N ILE A 90 -14.84 2.98 8.66
CA ILE A 90 -15.48 4.06 7.89
C ILE A 90 -14.51 4.56 6.80
N PRO A 91 -14.94 4.72 5.54
CA PRO A 91 -14.12 5.34 4.51
C PRO A 91 -13.90 6.82 4.81
N THR A 92 -12.64 7.25 4.86
CA THR A 92 -12.27 8.64 5.22
C THR A 92 -11.04 9.08 4.44
N ASN A 93 -11.00 10.35 4.03
CA ASN A 93 -9.85 10.95 3.37
C ASN A 93 -8.78 11.30 4.41
N VAL A 94 -7.77 10.45 4.57
CA VAL A 94 -6.80 10.58 5.66
C VAL A 94 -5.35 10.51 5.22
N GLY A 95 -5.06 10.30 3.94
CA GLY A 95 -3.70 10.03 3.49
C GLY A 95 -3.17 10.94 2.40
N GLU A 96 -1.85 11.15 2.43
CA GLU A 96 -1.06 11.67 1.32
C GLU A 96 0.01 10.65 0.93
N LEU A 97 0.10 10.32 -0.35
CA LEU A 97 1.04 9.35 -0.91
C LEU A 97 1.93 10.01 -1.95
N GLU A 98 3.22 9.84 -1.83
CA GLU A 98 4.19 10.18 -2.87
C GLU A 98 4.68 8.90 -3.55
N ASN A 99 4.61 8.87 -4.88
CA ASN A 99 5.20 7.85 -5.71
C ASN A 99 6.16 8.53 -6.69
N LYS A 100 7.45 8.21 -6.64
CA LYS A 100 8.48 8.79 -7.49
C LYS A 100 9.46 7.74 -7.94
N GLY A 101 10.00 7.94 -9.13
CA GLY A 101 10.96 7.02 -9.68
C GLY A 101 11.57 7.53 -10.96
N PHE A 102 12.45 6.71 -11.49
CA PHE A 102 13.00 6.90 -12.82
C PHE A 102 13.00 5.58 -13.58
N GLU A 103 12.93 5.71 -14.89
CA GLU A 103 13.02 4.62 -15.84
C GLU A 103 14.02 5.00 -16.90
N PHE A 104 14.78 4.03 -17.39
CA PHE A 104 15.68 4.26 -18.50
C PHE A 104 15.77 3.05 -19.43
N SER A 105 15.99 3.34 -20.70
CA SER A 105 16.26 2.37 -21.74
C SER A 105 17.45 2.86 -22.55
N VAL A 106 18.48 2.01 -22.72
CA VAL A 106 19.66 2.30 -23.51
C VAL A 106 19.83 1.19 -24.53
N GLY A 107 19.58 1.51 -25.80
CA GLY A 107 19.81 0.62 -26.94
C GLY A 107 21.09 1.00 -27.67
N VAL A 108 21.96 0.03 -27.90
CA VAL A 108 23.23 0.21 -28.66
C VAL A 108 23.28 -0.81 -29.76
N THR A 109 23.52 -0.34 -31.00
CA THR A 109 23.74 -1.18 -32.20
C THR A 109 25.20 -1.08 -32.64
N PRO A 110 26.11 -1.86 -32.01
CA PRO A 110 27.53 -1.77 -32.32
C PRO A 110 27.87 -2.26 -33.71
N VAL A 111 27.11 -3.21 -34.24
CA VAL A 111 27.32 -3.76 -35.60
C VAL A 111 26.03 -3.59 -36.40
N ARG A 112 26.15 -2.86 -37.51
CA ARG A 112 25.09 -2.72 -38.51
C ARG A 112 25.71 -2.81 -39.89
N THR A 113 25.46 -3.94 -40.56
CA THR A 113 25.90 -4.23 -41.94
C THR A 113 24.72 -4.82 -42.71
N ASP A 114 24.85 -4.94 -44.03
CA ASP A 114 23.81 -5.53 -44.90
C ASP A 114 23.45 -6.98 -44.54
N LYS A 115 24.31 -7.67 -43.78
CA LYS A 115 24.12 -9.10 -43.42
C LYS A 115 23.92 -9.33 -41.94
N VAL A 116 24.33 -8.40 -41.09
CA VAL A 116 24.27 -8.55 -39.62
C VAL A 116 23.89 -7.22 -39.01
N ASP A 117 22.85 -7.25 -38.19
CA ASP A 117 22.44 -6.16 -37.28
C ASP A 117 22.45 -6.72 -35.88
N TRP A 118 23.29 -6.16 -35.02
CA TRP A 118 23.39 -6.59 -33.63
C TRP A 118 23.07 -5.43 -32.71
N THR A 119 21.98 -5.57 -31.92
CA THR A 119 21.52 -4.56 -30.97
C THR A 119 21.51 -5.14 -29.56
N LEU A 120 22.03 -4.37 -28.63
CA LEU A 120 21.98 -4.62 -27.19
C LEU A 120 21.05 -3.56 -26.55
N THR A 121 20.12 -3.99 -25.72
CA THR A 121 19.22 -3.08 -24.99
C THR A 121 19.34 -3.33 -23.51
N PHE A 122 19.57 -2.26 -22.75
CA PHE A 122 19.59 -2.24 -21.30
C PHE A 122 18.40 -1.43 -20.81
N VAL A 123 17.59 -2.03 -19.94
CA VAL A 123 16.42 -1.38 -19.34
C VAL A 123 16.54 -1.45 -17.84
N GLY A 124 16.21 -0.37 -17.17
CA GLY A 124 16.20 -0.34 -15.72
C GLY A 124 15.19 0.66 -15.18
N SER A 125 14.71 0.40 -13.96
CA SER A 125 13.81 1.30 -13.26
C SER A 125 14.05 1.25 -11.76
N ALA A 126 13.78 2.36 -11.09
CA ALA A 126 13.69 2.42 -9.64
C ALA A 126 12.48 3.24 -9.22
N ASN A 127 11.72 2.72 -8.29
CA ASN A 127 10.52 3.33 -7.77
C ASN A 127 10.59 3.42 -6.24
N LYS A 128 10.14 4.55 -5.68
CA LYS A 128 9.92 4.73 -4.25
C LYS A 128 8.48 5.20 -4.01
N ASN A 129 7.74 4.40 -3.25
CA ASN A 129 6.43 4.73 -2.74
C ASN A 129 6.55 5.10 -1.26
N GLU A 130 5.90 6.17 -0.81
CA GLU A 130 6.00 6.63 0.57
C GLU A 130 4.73 7.36 1.00
N ILE A 131 4.13 6.92 2.10
CA ILE A 131 3.07 7.66 2.79
C ILE A 131 3.68 8.92 3.41
N LYS A 132 3.29 10.10 2.94
CA LYS A 132 3.81 11.38 3.45
C LYS A 132 3.10 11.85 4.69
N LYS A 133 1.80 11.61 4.74
CA LYS A 133 0.95 12.04 5.84
C LYS A 133 -0.21 11.07 6.02
N LEU A 134 -0.55 10.89 7.27
CA LEU A 134 -1.76 10.20 7.70
C LEU A 134 -2.46 11.12 8.71
N SER A 135 -3.74 11.40 8.53
CA SER A 135 -4.51 12.29 9.40
C SER A 135 -5.17 11.55 10.58
N THR A 136 -4.81 10.29 10.76
CA THR A 136 -5.20 9.47 11.92
C THR A 136 -4.09 9.50 12.96
N ASP A 137 -4.45 9.52 14.24
CA ASP A 137 -3.49 9.51 15.37
C ASP A 137 -2.70 8.19 15.46
N LEU A 138 -3.27 7.12 14.93
CA LEU A 138 -2.70 5.79 14.94
C LEU A 138 -2.51 5.27 13.51
N PRO A 139 -1.50 4.41 13.28
CA PRO A 139 -1.36 3.68 12.02
C PRO A 139 -2.63 2.89 11.68
N ILE A 140 -2.93 2.77 10.39
CA ILE A 140 -4.03 1.92 9.93
C ILE A 140 -3.49 0.51 9.75
N GLU A 141 -3.96 -0.40 10.58
CA GLU A 141 -3.53 -1.79 10.56
C GLU A 141 -4.58 -2.69 9.92
N SER A 142 -4.12 -3.57 9.07
CA SER A 142 -4.86 -4.72 8.56
C SER A 142 -4.27 -6.00 9.15
N SER A 143 -4.76 -7.17 8.75
CA SER A 143 -4.29 -8.45 9.29
C SER A 143 -2.77 -8.67 9.11
N ILE A 144 -2.21 -8.23 8.00
CA ILE A 144 -0.81 -8.48 7.61
C ILE A 144 -0.09 -7.23 7.09
N THR A 145 -0.75 -6.07 7.03
CA THR A 145 -0.16 -4.83 6.52
C THR A 145 -0.38 -3.68 7.48
N ILE A 146 0.50 -2.69 7.40
CA ILE A 146 0.42 -1.45 8.17
C ILE A 146 0.62 -0.26 7.24
N VAL A 147 -0.22 0.75 7.40
CA VAL A 147 -0.11 2.04 6.72
C VAL A 147 0.31 3.07 7.75
N GLU A 148 1.53 3.56 7.62
CA GLU A 148 2.09 4.58 8.52
C GLU A 148 2.99 5.56 7.76
N PRO A 149 3.12 6.82 8.21
CA PRO A 149 3.97 7.81 7.54
C PRO A 149 5.44 7.36 7.45
N GLY A 150 6.07 7.67 6.33
CA GLY A 150 7.48 7.33 6.06
C GLY A 150 7.70 5.92 5.50
N ARG A 151 6.63 5.13 5.39
CA ARG A 151 6.70 3.76 4.82
C ARG A 151 5.93 3.65 3.51
N ASP A 152 6.16 2.53 2.83
CA ASP A 152 5.40 2.11 1.66
C ASP A 152 3.96 1.77 2.07
N ILE A 153 2.98 2.05 1.18
CA ILE A 153 1.56 1.73 1.41
C ILE A 153 1.30 0.23 1.60
N TYR A 154 2.18 -0.62 1.04
CA TYR A 154 2.10 -2.08 1.15
C TYR A 154 3.10 -2.64 2.15
N THR A 155 3.45 -1.89 3.19
CA THR A 155 4.36 -2.37 4.22
C THR A 155 3.76 -3.56 4.96
N TRP A 156 4.48 -4.68 4.94
CA TRP A 156 4.10 -5.88 5.66
C TRP A 156 4.32 -5.71 7.17
N LYS A 157 3.33 -6.14 7.94
CA LYS A 157 3.42 -6.26 9.40
C LYS A 157 3.19 -7.71 9.78
N MET A 158 4.25 -8.48 9.80
CA MET A 158 4.20 -9.89 10.16
C MET A 158 5.15 -10.19 11.30
N LYS A 159 4.85 -11.26 12.02
CA LYS A 159 5.77 -11.81 13.00
C LYS A 159 6.91 -12.51 12.27
N GLU A 160 8.13 -12.22 12.67
CA GLU A 160 9.32 -12.88 12.12
C GLU A 160 9.49 -14.27 12.75
N TRP A 161 9.68 -15.27 11.93
CA TRP A 161 9.84 -16.65 12.36
C TRP A 161 11.17 -16.84 13.10
N ALA A 162 11.11 -17.40 14.33
CA ALA A 162 12.28 -17.64 15.19
C ALA A 162 12.67 -19.13 15.31
N GLY A 163 11.91 -20.03 14.67
CA GLY A 163 12.14 -21.46 14.72
C GLY A 163 11.09 -22.22 15.52
N VAL A 164 11.46 -23.42 15.95
CA VAL A 164 10.63 -24.31 16.76
C VAL A 164 11.32 -24.50 18.11
N ASP A 165 10.55 -24.42 19.17
CA ASP A 165 11.02 -24.72 20.53
C ASP A 165 11.46 -26.18 20.59
N PRO A 166 12.73 -26.48 20.93
CA PRO A 166 13.25 -27.83 20.94
C PRO A 166 12.61 -28.72 22.01
N ASP A 167 12.07 -28.15 23.08
CA ASP A 167 11.51 -28.90 24.20
C ASP A 167 10.02 -29.22 23.98
N THR A 168 9.27 -28.29 23.37
CA THR A 168 7.82 -28.41 23.23
C THR A 168 7.34 -28.66 21.79
N GLY A 169 8.19 -28.45 20.79
CA GLY A 169 7.80 -28.49 19.38
C GLY A 169 6.93 -27.31 18.93
N SER A 170 6.73 -26.30 19.77
CA SER A 170 5.87 -25.15 19.49
C SER A 170 6.54 -24.12 18.59
N PRO A 171 5.79 -23.45 17.68
CA PRO A 171 6.33 -22.39 16.85
C PRO A 171 6.73 -21.16 17.67
N MET A 172 7.90 -20.61 17.37
CA MET A 172 8.44 -19.42 18.01
C MET A 172 8.52 -18.25 17.04
N TRP A 173 8.37 -17.04 17.57
CA TRP A 173 8.37 -15.79 16.81
C TRP A 173 9.30 -14.77 17.48
N TRP A 174 10.03 -13.99 16.70
CA TRP A 174 10.80 -12.88 17.22
C TRP A 174 9.92 -11.73 17.67
N ILE A 175 10.17 -11.24 18.88
CA ILE A 175 9.61 -9.97 19.37
C ILE A 175 10.70 -8.93 19.29
N VAL A 176 10.46 -7.87 18.55
CA VAL A 176 11.39 -6.74 18.46
C VAL A 176 11.10 -5.79 19.62
N ASN A 177 12.00 -5.75 20.60
CA ASN A 177 11.95 -4.74 21.64
C ASN A 177 12.46 -3.41 21.08
N ARG A 178 11.67 -2.36 21.21
CA ARG A 178 12.00 -1.03 20.72
C ARG A 178 12.24 -0.09 21.90
N ASP A 179 13.19 0.83 21.74
CA ASP A 179 13.39 1.95 22.67
C ASP A 179 12.27 2.99 22.58
N LYS A 180 12.37 4.05 23.41
CA LYS A 180 11.40 5.15 23.41
C LYS A 180 11.31 5.92 22.07
N ASN A 181 12.30 5.76 21.19
CA ASN A 181 12.36 6.37 19.88
C ASN A 181 11.93 5.41 18.76
N GLY A 182 11.45 4.22 19.11
CA GLY A 182 11.00 3.19 18.17
C GLY A 182 12.13 2.38 17.51
N LYS A 183 13.39 2.58 17.92
CA LYS A 183 14.54 1.82 17.40
C LYS A 183 14.57 0.43 18.04
N ALA A 184 14.77 -0.61 17.22
CA ALA A 184 14.95 -1.98 17.69
C ALA A 184 16.25 -2.09 18.51
N VAL A 185 16.16 -2.57 19.76
CA VAL A 185 17.29 -2.70 20.69
C VAL A 185 17.60 -4.15 21.04
N SER A 186 16.61 -5.04 20.98
CA SER A 186 16.79 -6.46 21.20
C SER A 186 15.67 -7.27 20.55
N TYR A 187 15.91 -8.56 20.36
CA TYR A 187 14.96 -9.53 19.90
C TYR A 187 14.77 -10.60 20.95
N THR A 188 13.54 -10.94 21.25
CA THR A 188 13.19 -12.10 22.08
C THR A 188 12.26 -13.01 21.31
N HIS A 189 12.29 -14.31 21.58
CA HIS A 189 11.34 -15.24 21.00
C HIS A 189 10.16 -15.46 21.96
N LEU A 190 9.00 -15.67 21.40
CA LEU A 190 7.78 -15.97 22.13
C LEU A 190 7.16 -17.23 21.56
N THR A 191 6.89 -18.19 22.44
CA THR A 191 5.95 -19.27 22.14
C THR A 191 4.53 -18.73 22.25
N LEU A 192 3.72 -18.85 21.20
CA LEU A 192 2.30 -18.54 21.33
C LEU A 192 1.67 -19.60 22.26
N PRO A 193 0.82 -19.20 23.22
CA PRO A 193 0.07 -20.17 23.98
C PRO A 193 -0.76 -21.00 23.01
N THR A 194 -0.52 -22.29 22.94
CA THR A 194 -1.40 -23.21 22.29
C THR A 194 -2.69 -23.22 23.11
N ASN A 195 -3.75 -22.65 22.56
CA ASN A 195 -5.08 -22.94 23.13
C ASN A 195 -5.29 -24.45 22.94
N SER A 196 -4.97 -25.20 23.97
CA SER A 196 -5.48 -26.56 24.07
C SER A 196 -7.00 -26.46 24.19
N LEU A 197 -7.68 -26.84 23.14
CA LEU A 197 -9.11 -27.12 23.18
C LEU A 197 -9.35 -28.33 24.10
#